data_875347af67a5beca48889b989dab5c05
#
_entry.id   875347af67a5beca48889b989dab5c05
#
_cell.length_a   1.000
_cell.length_b   1.000
_cell.length_c   1.000
_cell.angle_alpha   90.00
_cell.angle_beta   90.00
_cell.angle_gamma   90.00
#
_symmetry.space_group_name_H-M   'P 1'
#
loop_
_entity.id
_entity.type
_entity.pdbx_description
1 polymer ?
#
loop_
_entity_poly.entity_id
_entity_poly.type
_entity_poly.pdbx_seq_one_letter_code
_entity_poly.pdbx_strand_id
1 'polypeptide(L)'
;NFKNNFEILKLNKLNEFLNDNIYKAEKYLDNFIQNIILVLDCNHFFRVQLSLKMNNYGDLLKKKNLDYLLNEAKNQCRNTLRNKKIIHVTIDNYFIDDKVFKFLPQNLNCNFFSIDVSFICLPIDFLKPFEVEINKYQISINRIISYKYIKELFSNKNLDVIKMARDTIDGYNPNEVV
;
A
#
# COMPACT_ATOMS: atom_id res chain seq x y z
N ASN A 1 -15.85 -5.51 24.86
CA ASN A 1 -17.08 -5.15 24.13
C ASN A 1 -17.16 -3.68 23.68
N PHE A 2 -16.36 -2.75 24.23
CA PHE A 2 -16.34 -1.35 23.77
C PHE A 2 -15.76 -1.18 22.35
N LYS A 3 -14.77 -1.98 21.94
CA LYS A 3 -14.21 -1.93 20.58
C LYS A 3 -15.22 -2.30 19.50
N ASN A 4 -16.03 -3.33 19.72
CA ASN A 4 -17.03 -3.76 18.74
C ASN A 4 -18.13 -2.71 18.53
N ASN A 5 -18.56 -2.01 19.56
CA ASN A 5 -19.59 -0.98 19.45
C ASN A 5 -19.11 0.25 18.65
N PHE A 6 -17.83 0.63 18.77
CA PHE A 6 -17.26 1.75 18.06
C PHE A 6 -17.08 1.47 16.56
N GLU A 7 -16.71 0.24 16.20
CA GLU A 7 -16.61 -0.21 14.80
C GLU A 7 -17.98 -0.31 14.14
N ILE A 8 -18.98 -0.83 14.82
CA ILE A 8 -20.38 -0.89 14.35
C ILE A 8 -20.92 0.52 14.09
N LEU A 9 -20.66 1.48 14.98
CA LEU A 9 -21.09 2.86 14.81
C LEU A 9 -20.46 3.53 13.57
N LYS A 10 -19.19 3.22 13.28
CA LYS A 10 -18.50 3.70 12.08
C LYS A 10 -19.07 3.11 10.79
N LEU A 11 -19.42 1.83 10.81
CA LEU A 11 -20.05 1.16 9.65
C LEU A 11 -21.45 1.70 9.36
N ASN A 12 -22.26 1.97 10.40
CA ASN A 12 -23.56 2.60 10.23
C ASN A 12 -23.45 3.98 9.59
N LYS A 13 -22.54 4.82 10.05
CA LYS A 13 -22.26 6.13 9.45
C LYS A 13 -21.77 6.02 8.01
N LEU A 14 -20.95 5.01 7.70
CA LEU A 14 -20.54 4.75 6.32
C LEU A 14 -21.74 4.39 5.44
N ASN A 15 -22.62 3.52 5.95
CA ASN A 15 -23.81 3.12 5.21
C ASN A 15 -24.76 4.29 4.95
N GLU A 16 -25.04 5.13 5.96
CA GLU A 16 -25.81 6.36 5.82
C GLU A 16 -25.16 7.29 4.76
N PHE A 17 -23.86 7.50 4.85
CA PHE A 17 -23.14 8.34 3.87
C PHE A 17 -23.25 7.78 2.45
N LEU A 18 -23.11 6.47 2.26
CA LEU A 18 -23.19 5.83 0.95
C LEU A 18 -24.63 5.96 0.39
N ASN A 19 -25.67 5.69 1.20
CA ASN A 19 -27.05 5.86 0.82
C ASN A 19 -27.35 7.27 0.31
N ASP A 20 -26.84 8.28 1.00
CA ASP A 20 -27.15 9.68 0.70
C ASP A 20 -26.39 10.23 -0.51
N ASN A 21 -25.25 9.63 -0.85
CA ASN A 21 -24.31 10.25 -1.78
C ASN A 21 -24.01 9.46 -3.05
N ILE A 22 -24.17 8.13 -3.09
CA ILE A 22 -23.83 7.35 -4.30
C ILE A 22 -24.66 7.79 -5.50
N TYR A 23 -25.97 7.85 -5.37
CA TYR A 23 -26.84 8.28 -6.46
C TYR A 23 -26.53 9.70 -6.96
N LYS A 24 -26.20 10.62 -6.04
CA LYS A 24 -25.82 12.00 -6.39
C LYS A 24 -24.52 12.04 -7.17
N ALA A 25 -23.53 11.24 -6.74
CA ALA A 25 -22.25 11.13 -7.40
C ALA A 25 -22.37 10.51 -8.79
N GLU A 26 -23.14 9.42 -8.94
CA GLU A 26 -23.41 8.77 -10.23
C GLU A 26 -24.14 9.70 -11.20
N LYS A 27 -25.14 10.44 -10.70
CA LYS A 27 -25.83 11.46 -11.49
C LYS A 27 -24.90 12.59 -11.94
N TYR A 28 -23.98 13.00 -11.08
CA TYR A 28 -22.99 14.04 -11.42
C TYR A 28 -21.98 13.53 -12.46
N LEU A 29 -21.57 12.28 -12.36
CA LEU A 29 -20.59 11.64 -13.25
C LEU A 29 -21.25 11.16 -14.57
N ASP A 30 -22.57 11.14 -14.65
CA ASP A 30 -23.36 10.52 -15.73
C ASP A 30 -22.92 9.06 -15.99
N ASN A 31 -22.52 8.35 -14.92
CA ASN A 31 -22.02 6.98 -14.99
C ASN A 31 -22.15 6.26 -13.64
N PHE A 32 -22.29 4.93 -13.67
CA PHE A 32 -22.30 4.10 -12.47
C PHE A 32 -20.89 3.97 -11.87
N ILE A 33 -20.79 4.08 -10.55
CA ILE A 33 -19.56 3.87 -9.80
C ILE A 33 -19.35 2.36 -9.62
N GLN A 34 -18.40 1.80 -10.34
CA GLN A 34 -18.05 0.36 -10.23
C GLN A 34 -16.93 0.11 -9.23
N ASN A 35 -16.00 1.04 -9.09
CA ASN A 35 -14.79 0.88 -8.31
C ASN A 35 -14.45 2.14 -7.52
N ILE A 36 -13.96 1.93 -6.29
CA ILE A 36 -13.47 3.02 -5.44
C ILE A 36 -12.07 2.75 -4.91
N ILE A 37 -11.42 3.82 -4.51
CA ILE A 37 -10.20 3.80 -3.71
C ILE A 37 -10.60 4.10 -2.27
N LEU A 38 -10.24 3.21 -1.35
CA LEU A 38 -10.54 3.35 0.06
C LEU A 38 -9.31 3.88 0.81
N VAL A 39 -9.36 5.12 1.29
CA VAL A 39 -8.34 5.69 2.16
C VAL A 39 -8.77 5.49 3.61
N LEU A 40 -7.98 4.74 4.38
CA LEU A 40 -8.28 4.40 5.76
C LEU A 40 -7.34 5.12 6.73
N ASP A 41 -7.93 5.82 7.69
CA ASP A 41 -7.24 6.35 8.87
C ASP A 41 -7.59 5.48 10.08
N CYS A 42 -6.74 4.52 10.39
CA CYS A 42 -6.95 3.60 11.51
C CYS A 42 -5.62 3.06 12.07
N ASN A 43 -5.67 2.58 13.30
CA ASN A 43 -4.51 2.00 14.00
C ASN A 43 -4.32 0.49 13.76
N HIS A 44 -5.07 -0.10 12.81
CA HIS A 44 -4.97 -1.53 12.51
C HIS A 44 -3.88 -1.85 11.48
N PHE A 45 -3.31 -0.84 10.84
CA PHE A 45 -2.14 -1.02 10.00
C PHE A 45 -0.92 -1.36 10.85
N PHE A 46 -0.13 -2.31 10.37
CA PHE A 46 1.14 -2.66 10.98
C PHE A 46 2.20 -2.88 9.90
N ARG A 47 3.46 -2.71 10.27
CA ARG A 47 4.61 -2.84 9.38
C ARG A 47 5.32 -4.17 9.63
N VAL A 48 5.68 -4.85 8.55
CA VAL A 48 6.55 -6.03 8.56
C VAL A 48 7.77 -5.70 7.72
N GLN A 49 8.96 -5.94 8.24
CA GLN A 49 10.22 -5.69 7.55
C GLN A 49 10.90 -7.01 7.25
N LEU A 50 11.44 -7.13 6.05
CA LEU A 50 12.22 -8.27 5.59
C LEU A 50 13.49 -7.76 4.91
N SER A 51 14.62 -8.45 5.18
CA SER A 51 15.88 -8.25 4.48
C SER A 51 16.15 -9.48 3.64
N LEU A 52 16.35 -9.30 2.33
CA LEU A 52 16.66 -10.38 1.40
C LEU A 52 17.99 -10.10 0.70
N LYS A 53 18.76 -11.16 0.49
CA LYS A 53 20.06 -11.13 -0.17
C LYS A 53 20.14 -12.18 -1.26
N MET A 54 20.80 -11.84 -2.36
CA MET A 54 21.16 -12.77 -3.43
C MET A 54 22.63 -12.60 -3.84
N ASN A 55 23.22 -13.66 -4.36
CA ASN A 55 24.50 -13.63 -5.04
C ASN A 55 24.33 -13.11 -6.47
N ASN A 56 25.17 -12.19 -6.91
CA ASN A 56 25.19 -11.65 -8.26
C ASN A 56 26.50 -11.94 -9.01
N TYR A 57 27.47 -12.58 -8.34
CA TYR A 57 28.70 -13.15 -8.91
C TYR A 57 29.56 -12.17 -9.73
N GLY A 58 29.56 -10.89 -9.39
CA GLY A 58 30.30 -9.87 -10.13
C GLY A 58 29.59 -9.35 -11.38
N ASP A 59 28.38 -9.86 -11.68
CA ASP A 59 27.59 -9.42 -12.82
C ASP A 59 27.01 -8.02 -12.62
N LEU A 60 26.62 -7.40 -13.75
CA LEU A 60 25.90 -6.13 -13.76
C LEU A 60 24.55 -6.28 -13.08
N LEU A 61 24.25 -5.41 -12.11
CA LEU A 61 22.96 -5.34 -11.44
C LEU A 61 21.87 -4.89 -12.45
N LYS A 62 20.83 -5.69 -12.59
CA LYS A 62 19.70 -5.47 -13.52
C LYS A 62 18.39 -5.38 -12.75
N LYS A 63 17.40 -4.71 -13.33
CA LYS A 63 16.05 -4.63 -12.77
C LYS A 63 15.47 -6.02 -12.42
N LYS A 64 15.74 -7.04 -13.22
CA LYS A 64 15.31 -8.44 -12.93
C LYS A 64 15.79 -8.98 -11.58
N ASN A 65 16.95 -8.53 -11.09
CA ASN A 65 17.48 -8.93 -9.78
C ASN A 65 16.63 -8.34 -8.66
N LEU A 66 16.21 -7.07 -8.80
CA LEU A 66 15.28 -6.43 -7.88
C LEU A 66 13.91 -7.11 -7.90
N ASP A 67 13.36 -7.35 -9.10
CA ASP A 67 12.05 -8.00 -9.27
C ASP A 67 12.04 -9.39 -8.62
N TYR A 68 13.12 -10.15 -8.74
CA TYR A 68 13.30 -11.44 -8.07
C TYR A 68 13.21 -11.31 -6.55
N LEU A 69 14.02 -10.43 -5.94
CA LEU A 69 14.02 -10.24 -4.49
C LEU A 69 12.66 -9.70 -3.97
N LEU A 70 12.03 -8.79 -4.70
CA LEU A 70 10.70 -8.29 -4.33
C LEU A 70 9.62 -9.37 -4.37
N ASN A 71 9.65 -10.24 -5.38
CA ASN A 71 8.71 -11.35 -5.47
C ASN A 71 8.93 -12.36 -4.34
N GLU A 72 10.19 -12.68 -4.03
CA GLU A 72 10.54 -13.55 -2.90
C GLU A 72 10.07 -12.94 -1.57
N ALA A 73 10.33 -11.63 -1.33
CA ALA A 73 9.85 -10.93 -0.16
C ALA A 73 8.33 -10.97 -0.01
N LYS A 74 7.60 -10.73 -1.11
CA LYS A 74 6.12 -10.81 -1.12
C LYS A 74 5.62 -12.22 -0.79
N ASN A 75 6.26 -13.26 -1.34
CA ASN A 75 5.90 -14.64 -1.09
C ASN A 75 6.13 -15.02 0.38
N GLN A 76 7.29 -14.66 0.95
CA GLN A 76 7.58 -14.89 2.36
C GLN A 76 6.58 -14.16 3.28
N CYS A 77 6.30 -12.88 2.99
CA CYS A 77 5.33 -12.10 3.74
C CYS A 77 3.92 -12.74 3.68
N ARG A 78 3.44 -13.16 2.50
CA ARG A 78 2.13 -13.81 2.34
C ARG A 78 2.04 -15.14 3.07
N ASN A 79 3.08 -15.97 2.99
CA ASN A 79 3.11 -17.28 3.62
C ASN A 79 3.09 -17.17 5.15
N THR A 80 3.77 -16.18 5.70
CA THR A 80 3.84 -15.92 7.15
C THR A 80 2.57 -15.27 7.68
N LEU A 81 1.91 -14.43 6.88
CA LEU A 81 0.78 -13.59 7.30
C LEU A 81 -0.52 -13.93 6.55
N ARG A 82 -0.99 -15.17 6.69
CA ARG A 82 -2.16 -15.70 5.95
C ARG A 82 -3.45 -14.86 6.05
N ASN A 83 -3.71 -14.26 7.23
CA ASN A 83 -4.93 -13.45 7.49
C ASN A 83 -4.69 -11.94 7.32
N LYS A 84 -3.71 -11.53 6.52
CA LYS A 84 -3.35 -10.13 6.32
C LYS A 84 -3.30 -9.79 4.84
N LYS A 85 -3.74 -8.59 4.52
CA LYS A 85 -3.65 -8.02 3.17
C LYS A 85 -2.46 -7.06 3.14
N ILE A 86 -1.55 -7.24 2.21
CA ILE A 86 -0.47 -6.29 1.93
C ILE A 86 -1.09 -5.09 1.22
N ILE A 87 -0.91 -3.91 1.78
CA ILE A 87 -1.48 -2.66 1.27
C ILE A 87 -0.41 -1.84 0.53
N HIS A 88 0.74 -1.62 1.15
CA HIS A 88 1.88 -0.95 0.54
C HIS A 88 3.14 -1.79 0.68
N VAL A 89 4.04 -1.63 -0.29
CA VAL A 89 5.38 -2.22 -0.29
C VAL A 89 6.37 -1.11 -0.56
N THR A 90 7.35 -0.94 0.32
CA THR A 90 8.41 0.05 0.18
C THR A 90 9.77 -0.61 0.29
N ILE A 91 10.73 -0.14 -0.48
CA ILE A 91 12.12 -0.54 -0.31
C ILE A 91 12.78 0.54 0.52
N ASP A 92 13.25 0.17 1.71
CA ASP A 92 13.85 1.11 2.64
C ASP A 92 15.31 1.38 2.30
N ASN A 93 16.04 0.34 1.89
CA ASN A 93 17.46 0.41 1.50
C ASN A 93 17.78 -0.62 0.42
N TYR A 94 18.77 -0.28 -0.40
CA TYR A 94 19.47 -1.19 -1.30
C TYR A 94 20.88 -1.37 -0.79
N PHE A 95 21.39 -2.60 -0.76
CA PHE A 95 22.75 -2.90 -0.39
C PHE A 95 23.46 -3.56 -1.58
N ILE A 96 24.56 -2.99 -2.00
CA ILE A 96 25.41 -3.49 -3.08
C ILE A 96 26.79 -3.73 -2.49
N ASP A 97 27.12 -5.00 -2.32
CA ASP A 97 28.26 -5.44 -1.51
C ASP A 97 28.18 -4.80 -0.12
N ASP A 98 29.12 -3.95 0.28
CA ASP A 98 29.18 -3.31 1.60
C ASP A 98 28.64 -1.86 1.60
N LYS A 99 28.02 -1.41 0.49
CA LYS A 99 27.51 -0.04 0.34
C LYS A 99 25.99 0.01 0.42
N VAL A 100 25.48 1.04 1.11
CA VAL A 100 24.04 1.30 1.26
C VAL A 100 23.60 2.43 0.33
N PHE A 101 22.47 2.23 -0.34
CA PHE A 101 21.87 3.18 -1.26
C PHE A 101 20.39 3.39 -0.95
N LYS A 102 19.89 4.60 -1.13
CA LYS A 102 18.45 4.91 -0.99
C LYS A 102 17.65 4.65 -2.26
N PHE A 103 18.33 4.65 -3.41
CA PHE A 103 17.77 4.36 -4.72
C PHE A 103 18.53 3.24 -5.38
N LEU A 104 17.91 2.52 -6.30
CA LEU A 104 18.57 1.47 -7.06
C LEU A 104 19.65 2.09 -7.95
N PRO A 105 20.95 1.85 -7.67
CA PRO A 105 22.01 2.35 -8.54
C PRO A 105 21.96 1.65 -9.89
N GLN A 106 22.28 2.40 -10.93
CA GLN A 106 22.37 1.87 -12.29
C GLN A 106 23.82 1.56 -12.65
N ASN A 107 24.03 0.58 -13.53
CA ASN A 107 25.33 0.26 -14.12
C ASN A 107 26.43 -0.09 -13.10
N LEU A 108 26.10 -0.78 -12.03
CA LEU A 108 27.07 -1.30 -11.06
C LEU A 108 27.16 -2.83 -11.14
N ASN A 109 28.39 -3.34 -11.13
CA ASN A 109 28.65 -4.74 -10.91
C ASN A 109 28.73 -5.00 -9.40
N CYS A 110 28.26 -6.16 -8.95
CA CYS A 110 28.34 -6.56 -7.54
C CYS A 110 28.41 -8.07 -7.36
N ASN A 111 29.02 -8.48 -6.25
CA ASN A 111 29.00 -9.88 -5.82
C ASN A 111 27.70 -10.23 -5.08
N PHE A 112 27.21 -9.28 -4.26
CA PHE A 112 26.01 -9.44 -3.46
C PHE A 112 25.08 -8.26 -3.67
N PHE A 113 23.80 -8.58 -3.82
CA PHE A 113 22.74 -7.60 -3.83
C PHE A 113 21.71 -7.95 -2.76
N SER A 114 21.33 -6.98 -1.93
CA SER A 114 20.27 -7.15 -0.94
C SER A 114 19.39 -5.92 -0.83
N ILE A 115 18.20 -6.14 -0.31
CA ILE A 115 17.21 -5.09 -0.09
C ILE A 115 16.58 -5.24 1.29
N ASP A 116 16.29 -4.11 1.93
CA ASP A 116 15.36 -4.03 3.04
C ASP A 116 14.00 -3.60 2.52
N VAL A 117 12.98 -4.40 2.78
CA VAL A 117 11.61 -4.17 2.29
C VAL A 117 10.67 -4.06 3.48
N SER A 118 9.86 -3.02 3.48
CA SER A 118 8.74 -2.83 4.41
C SER A 118 7.41 -3.12 3.73
N PHE A 119 6.60 -3.94 4.37
CA PHE A 119 5.21 -4.21 4.01
C PHE A 119 4.28 -3.54 5.01
N ILE A 120 3.39 -2.68 4.55
CA ILE A 120 2.30 -2.16 5.35
C ILE A 120 1.11 -3.07 5.13
N CYS A 121 0.67 -3.72 6.20
CA CYS A 121 -0.35 -4.76 6.18
C CYS A 121 -1.58 -4.35 6.99
N LEU A 122 -2.73 -4.92 6.61
CA LEU A 122 -4.01 -4.73 7.29
C LEU A 122 -4.67 -6.10 7.53
N PRO A 123 -5.24 -6.38 8.73
CA PRO A 123 -5.99 -7.60 8.97
C PRO A 123 -7.20 -7.72 8.03
N ILE A 124 -7.37 -8.90 7.42
CA ILE A 124 -8.49 -9.16 6.50
C ILE A 124 -9.82 -9.04 7.25
N ASP A 125 -9.90 -9.51 8.49
CA ASP A 125 -11.13 -9.46 9.28
C ASP A 125 -11.57 -8.04 9.61
N PHE A 126 -10.63 -7.09 9.71
CA PHE A 126 -10.96 -5.68 9.84
C PHE A 126 -11.54 -5.10 8.53
N LEU A 127 -11.10 -5.60 7.38
CA LEU A 127 -11.49 -5.08 6.07
C LEU A 127 -12.85 -5.62 5.59
N LYS A 128 -13.17 -6.89 5.91
CA LYS A 128 -14.40 -7.57 5.47
C LYS A 128 -15.69 -6.76 5.67
N PRO A 129 -15.93 -6.13 6.85
CA PRO A 129 -17.15 -5.34 7.05
C PRO A 129 -17.29 -4.18 6.06
N PHE A 130 -16.19 -3.50 5.71
CA PHE A 130 -16.20 -2.42 4.72
C PHE A 130 -16.50 -2.95 3.32
N GLU A 131 -15.89 -4.09 2.95
CA GLU A 131 -16.16 -4.74 1.65
C GLU A 131 -17.62 -5.15 1.54
N VAL A 132 -18.22 -5.70 2.60
CA VAL A 132 -19.64 -6.09 2.63
C VAL A 132 -20.57 -4.87 2.47
N GLU A 133 -20.30 -3.78 3.19
CA GLU A 133 -21.14 -2.58 3.10
C GLU A 133 -21.08 -1.94 1.70
N ILE A 134 -19.89 -1.82 1.14
CA ILE A 134 -19.67 -1.20 -0.18
C ILE A 134 -20.26 -2.07 -1.30
N ASN A 135 -20.12 -3.40 -1.19
CA ASN A 135 -20.65 -4.33 -2.17
C ASN A 135 -22.20 -4.31 -2.28
N LYS A 136 -22.93 -3.85 -1.25
CA LYS A 136 -24.38 -3.65 -1.33
C LYS A 136 -24.80 -2.70 -2.47
N TYR A 137 -23.91 -1.79 -2.85
CA TYR A 137 -24.10 -0.83 -3.94
C TYR A 137 -23.49 -1.30 -5.26
N GLN A 138 -23.09 -2.57 -5.37
CA GLN A 138 -22.38 -3.14 -6.53
C GLN A 138 -21.04 -2.45 -6.83
N ILE A 139 -20.45 -1.83 -5.82
CA ILE A 139 -19.17 -1.15 -5.89
C ILE A 139 -18.07 -2.04 -5.31
N SER A 140 -16.93 -2.13 -5.99
CA SER A 140 -15.75 -2.88 -5.54
C SER A 140 -14.65 -1.94 -5.02
N ILE A 141 -13.90 -2.40 -4.00
CA ILE A 141 -12.70 -1.69 -3.53
C ILE A 141 -11.52 -2.09 -4.42
N ASN A 142 -11.13 -1.21 -5.32
CA ASN A 142 -10.00 -1.44 -6.22
C ASN A 142 -8.65 -1.34 -5.49
N ARG A 143 -8.49 -0.30 -4.68
CA ARG A 143 -7.27 -0.04 -3.91
C ARG A 143 -7.61 0.38 -2.48
N ILE A 144 -6.72 0.02 -1.56
CA ILE A 144 -6.74 0.49 -0.17
C ILE A 144 -5.47 1.27 0.07
N ILE A 145 -5.59 2.38 0.76
CA ILE A 145 -4.46 3.26 1.08
C ILE A 145 -4.48 3.56 2.57
N SER A 146 -3.33 3.47 3.22
CA SER A 146 -3.16 3.94 4.59
C SER A 146 -2.99 5.46 4.58
N TYR A 147 -3.89 6.18 5.23
CA TYR A 147 -3.79 7.64 5.38
C TYR A 147 -2.48 8.05 6.06
N LYS A 148 -2.12 7.34 7.14
CA LYS A 148 -0.88 7.59 7.86
C LYS A 148 0.35 7.46 6.95
N TYR A 149 0.40 6.41 6.12
CA TYR A 149 1.49 6.20 5.19
C TYR A 149 1.62 7.34 4.17
N ILE A 150 0.53 7.72 3.49
CA ILE A 150 0.60 8.81 2.51
C ILE A 150 0.93 10.15 3.15
N LYS A 151 0.44 10.40 4.37
CA LYS A 151 0.77 11.62 5.11
C LYS A 151 2.26 11.68 5.48
N GLU A 152 2.86 10.56 5.87
CA GLU A 152 4.31 10.46 6.11
C GLU A 152 5.09 10.65 4.79
N LEU A 153 4.66 10.01 3.70
CA LEU A 153 5.31 10.08 2.39
C LEU A 153 5.32 11.50 1.83
N PHE A 154 4.24 12.25 2.01
CA PHE A 154 4.07 13.63 1.53
C PHE A 154 4.23 14.69 2.64
N SER A 155 4.91 14.38 3.74
CA SER A 155 5.03 15.26 4.92
C SER A 155 5.55 16.67 4.62
N ASN A 156 6.38 16.81 3.59
CA ASN A 156 6.98 18.07 3.17
C ASN A 156 6.14 18.83 2.11
N LYS A 157 4.96 18.34 1.77
CA LYS A 157 4.09 18.92 0.74
C LYS A 157 2.71 19.21 1.33
N ASN A 158 2.20 20.43 1.08
CA ASN A 158 0.84 20.81 1.47
C ASN A 158 -0.15 20.35 0.39
N LEU A 159 -0.48 19.06 0.39
CA LEU A 159 -1.40 18.42 -0.56
C LEU A 159 -2.65 17.93 0.17
N ASP A 160 -3.79 17.94 -0.54
CA ASP A 160 -4.99 17.29 -0.04
C ASP A 160 -4.88 15.75 -0.12
N VAL A 161 -5.76 15.06 0.61
CA VAL A 161 -5.75 13.60 0.72
C VAL A 161 -5.99 12.92 -0.63
N ILE A 162 -6.85 13.48 -1.47
CA ILE A 162 -7.22 12.92 -2.77
C ILE A 162 -6.01 12.95 -3.69
N LYS A 163 -5.28 14.07 -3.71
CA LYS A 163 -4.07 14.21 -4.52
C LYS A 163 -2.95 13.28 -4.03
N MET A 164 -2.71 13.22 -2.71
CA MET A 164 -1.72 12.30 -2.15
C MET A 164 -2.04 10.83 -2.49
N ALA A 165 -3.31 10.43 -2.40
CA ALA A 165 -3.76 9.09 -2.73
C ALA A 165 -3.54 8.77 -4.21
N ARG A 166 -3.90 9.69 -5.11
CA ARG A 166 -3.70 9.55 -6.57
C ARG A 166 -2.22 9.42 -6.90
N ASP A 167 -1.40 10.35 -6.44
CA ASP A 167 0.04 10.35 -6.69
C ASP A 167 0.70 9.05 -6.21
N THR A 168 0.26 8.52 -5.05
CA THR A 168 0.73 7.21 -4.53
C THR A 168 0.35 6.05 -5.46
N ILE A 169 -0.85 6.06 -6.03
CA ILE A 169 -1.33 5.01 -6.95
C ILE A 169 -0.56 5.06 -8.27
N ASP A 170 -0.29 6.26 -8.75
CA ASP A 170 0.45 6.50 -9.98
C ASP A 170 1.96 6.20 -9.83
N GLY A 171 2.39 5.80 -8.61
CA GLY A 171 3.78 5.44 -8.32
C GLY A 171 4.69 6.65 -8.10
N TYR A 172 4.12 7.83 -7.94
CA TYR A 172 4.91 9.02 -7.65
C TYR A 172 5.53 8.94 -6.26
N ASN A 173 6.86 9.03 -6.20
CA ASN A 173 7.60 9.13 -4.96
C ASN A 173 8.12 10.57 -4.79
N PRO A 174 7.60 11.35 -3.82
CA PRO A 174 8.00 12.74 -3.63
C PRO A 174 9.45 12.90 -3.19
N ASN A 175 10.10 11.81 -2.77
CA ASN A 175 11.49 11.79 -2.28
C ASN A 175 12.48 11.32 -3.36
N GLU A 176 12.00 10.90 -4.54
CA GLU A 176 12.88 10.67 -5.70
C GLU A 176 13.28 12.02 -6.29
N VAL A 177 14.56 12.33 -6.21
CA VAL A 177 15.16 13.40 -6.98
C VAL A 177 15.39 12.87 -8.38
N VAL A 178 14.65 13.40 -9.35
CA VAL A 178 14.85 13.14 -10.79
C VAL A 178 16.14 13.78 -11.25
#